data_4af12fa9869aecbd2d5e7ee776a7d5ff
#
_entry.id   4af12fa9869aecbd2d5e7ee776a7d5ff
#
_cell.length_a   1.000
_cell.length_b   1.000
_cell.length_c   1.000
_cell.angle_alpha   90.00
_cell.angle_beta   90.00
_cell.angle_gamma   90.00
#
_symmetry.space_group_name_H-M   'P 1'
#
loop_
_entity.id
_entity.type
_entity.pdbx_description
1 polymer ?
#
loop_
_entity_poly.entity_id
_entity_poly.type
_entity_poly.pdbx_seq_one_letter_code
_entity_poly.pdbx_strand_id
1 'polypeptide(L)'
;PCALILRTSSNFLQFLSRLPGNIVFGKPSLTFVLMALFLAVMTETQKNGLKLWIVMFTCYCAMFLAIHFPLSSEIVYFDIGQGDCTLIRSQFNREVIMIDTGGKVSFNTQEWQKRKGRTNGETIVANYLLSKGIKKIDRLYLTHQDADHVANFPSISQTIEIKQVIVPKGMENLESFKKRLEESTIGLENVIGVTTQDDGVDNDLRLLHPIESGQGTNDDSLVLWYDFNGIKCIFTGDLPQAGEKEVITKYPEINADILKTGHHGSKTSTSPEF
;
A
#
# COMPACT_ATOMS: atom_id res chain seq x y z
N PRO A 1 -20.24 5.82 -39.99
CA PRO A 1 -18.95 6.49 -39.77
C PRO A 1 -18.58 6.55 -38.29
N CYS A 2 -19.44 7.03 -37.38
CA CYS A 2 -19.12 7.16 -35.95
C CYS A 2 -18.74 5.83 -35.26
N ALA A 3 -19.49 4.76 -35.54
CA ALA A 3 -19.22 3.45 -34.95
C ALA A 3 -17.83 2.88 -35.38
N LEU A 4 -17.38 3.15 -36.57
CA LEU A 4 -16.07 2.76 -37.07
C LEU A 4 -14.97 3.54 -36.33
N ILE A 5 -15.14 4.86 -36.17
CA ILE A 5 -14.20 5.71 -35.46
C ILE A 5 -14.08 5.25 -33.99
N LEU A 6 -15.21 5.03 -33.31
CA LEU A 6 -15.22 4.55 -31.93
C LEU A 6 -14.53 3.18 -31.79
N ARG A 7 -14.79 2.27 -32.73
CA ARG A 7 -14.18 0.93 -32.71
C ARG A 7 -12.67 1.00 -32.97
N THR A 8 -12.23 1.80 -33.94
CA THR A 8 -10.79 1.97 -34.22
C THR A 8 -10.07 2.66 -33.07
N SER A 9 -10.67 3.69 -32.46
CA SER A 9 -10.12 4.36 -31.27
C SER A 9 -10.03 3.42 -30.09
N SER A 10 -11.06 2.60 -29.83
CA SER A 10 -11.06 1.61 -28.77
C SER A 10 -9.98 0.53 -28.97
N ASN A 11 -9.86 0.01 -30.18
CA ASN A 11 -8.82 -0.97 -30.51
C ASN A 11 -7.41 -0.39 -30.37
N PHE A 12 -7.22 0.87 -30.79
CA PHE A 12 -5.95 1.57 -30.63
C PHE A 12 -5.58 1.79 -29.18
N LEU A 13 -6.54 2.23 -28.34
CA LEU A 13 -6.34 2.38 -26.90
C LEU A 13 -6.02 1.03 -26.22
N GLN A 14 -6.71 -0.05 -26.61
CA GLN A 14 -6.41 -1.39 -26.12
C GLN A 14 -5.02 -1.86 -26.55
N PHE A 15 -4.59 -1.54 -27.77
CA PHE A 15 -3.23 -1.82 -28.21
C PHE A 15 -2.20 -1.04 -27.38
N LEU A 16 -2.40 0.28 -27.19
CA LEU A 16 -1.52 1.11 -26.36
C LEU A 16 -1.45 0.60 -24.90
N SER A 17 -2.56 0.14 -24.34
CA SER A 17 -2.59 -0.37 -22.96
C SER A 17 -1.80 -1.69 -22.77
N ARG A 18 -1.52 -2.42 -23.86
CA ARG A 18 -0.71 -3.65 -23.84
C ARG A 18 0.77 -3.42 -24.05
N LEU A 19 1.19 -2.21 -24.42
CA LEU A 19 2.59 -1.90 -24.59
C LEU A 19 3.32 -1.92 -23.24
N PRO A 20 4.52 -2.53 -23.17
CA PRO A 20 5.33 -2.48 -21.97
C PRO A 20 5.70 -1.01 -21.66
N GLY A 21 5.70 -0.63 -20.39
CA GLY A 21 6.05 0.74 -19.99
C GLY A 21 4.85 1.68 -19.75
N ASN A 22 3.66 1.14 -19.44
CA ASN A 22 2.53 1.94 -18.99
C ASN A 22 2.95 2.90 -17.87
N ILE A 23 2.94 4.20 -18.16
CA ILE A 23 3.23 5.26 -17.19
C ILE A 23 1.93 5.61 -16.46
N VAL A 24 1.92 5.44 -15.14
CA VAL A 24 0.86 6.01 -14.31
C VAL A 24 1.19 7.47 -14.08
N PHE A 25 0.39 8.35 -14.63
CA PHE A 25 0.65 9.78 -14.53
C PHE A 25 0.43 10.33 -13.11
N GLY A 26 -0.47 9.71 -12.37
CA GLY A 26 -0.96 10.19 -11.08
C GLY A 26 -2.12 11.19 -11.24
N LYS A 27 -2.66 11.65 -10.11
CA LYS A 27 -3.78 12.60 -10.09
C LYS A 27 -3.26 14.03 -10.04
N PRO A 28 -3.48 14.85 -11.09
CA PRO A 28 -3.10 16.26 -11.08
C PRO A 28 -3.93 17.04 -10.04
N SER A 29 -3.34 18.12 -9.49
CA SER A 29 -4.10 19.05 -8.67
C SER A 29 -5.13 19.82 -9.51
N LEU A 30 -6.25 20.20 -8.89
CA LEU A 30 -7.28 20.99 -9.57
C LEU A 30 -6.69 22.31 -10.11
N THR A 31 -5.84 22.97 -9.35
CA THR A 31 -5.16 24.20 -9.75
C THR A 31 -4.38 24.02 -11.04
N PHE A 32 -3.64 22.87 -11.14
CA PHE A 32 -2.89 22.56 -12.36
C PHE A 32 -3.82 22.31 -13.55
N VAL A 33 -4.91 21.58 -13.36
CA VAL A 33 -5.88 21.30 -14.43
C VAL A 33 -6.47 22.62 -14.94
N LEU A 34 -6.88 23.51 -14.03
CA LEU A 34 -7.42 24.83 -14.41
C LEU A 34 -6.38 25.68 -15.13
N MET A 35 -5.14 25.69 -14.69
CA MET A 35 -4.03 26.38 -15.35
C MET A 35 -3.77 25.82 -16.76
N ALA A 36 -3.76 24.49 -16.90
CA ALA A 36 -3.56 23.83 -18.19
C ALA A 36 -4.69 24.19 -19.18
N LEU A 37 -5.95 24.16 -18.71
CA LEU A 37 -7.10 24.57 -19.51
C LEU A 37 -7.01 26.05 -19.92
N PHE A 38 -6.65 26.93 -19.00
CA PHE A 38 -6.46 28.35 -19.30
C PHE A 38 -5.39 28.55 -20.36
N LEU A 39 -4.23 27.92 -20.22
CA LEU A 39 -3.14 27.98 -21.20
C LEU A 39 -3.58 27.40 -22.55
N ALA A 40 -4.36 26.31 -22.57
CA ALA A 40 -4.88 25.74 -23.81
C ALA A 40 -5.79 26.73 -24.56
N VAL A 41 -6.70 27.42 -23.85
CA VAL A 41 -7.55 28.46 -24.46
C VAL A 41 -6.69 29.62 -24.98
N MET A 42 -5.65 30.01 -24.25
CA MET A 42 -4.76 31.09 -24.68
C MET A 42 -3.94 30.71 -25.93
N THR A 43 -3.62 29.43 -26.16
CA THR A 43 -2.91 29.00 -27.37
C THR A 43 -3.75 29.22 -28.64
N GLU A 44 -5.06 29.07 -28.54
CA GLU A 44 -5.98 29.29 -29.67
C GLU A 44 -6.15 30.76 -30.03
N THR A 45 -5.94 31.67 -29.05
CA THR A 45 -6.22 33.10 -29.22
C THR A 45 -4.96 33.92 -29.54
N GLN A 46 -3.77 33.41 -29.36
CA GLN A 46 -2.52 34.15 -29.42
C GLN A 46 -1.67 33.75 -30.64
N LYS A 47 -1.03 34.76 -31.28
CA LYS A 47 -0.06 34.56 -32.40
C LYS A 47 1.22 33.81 -31.99
N ASN A 48 1.51 33.68 -30.70
CA ASN A 48 2.70 33.03 -30.13
C ASN A 48 2.42 31.61 -29.63
N GLY A 49 1.59 30.83 -30.30
CA GLY A 49 1.16 29.49 -29.89
C GLY A 49 2.33 28.56 -29.47
N LEU A 50 3.44 28.57 -30.17
CA LEU A 50 4.59 27.72 -29.84
C LEU A 50 5.15 27.97 -28.44
N LYS A 51 5.27 29.24 -28.01
CA LYS A 51 5.79 29.59 -26.68
C LYS A 51 4.84 29.08 -25.59
N LEU A 52 3.53 29.22 -25.78
CA LEU A 52 2.52 28.74 -24.86
C LEU A 52 2.52 27.20 -24.78
N TRP A 53 2.70 26.51 -25.89
CA TRP A 53 2.86 25.05 -25.92
C TRP A 53 4.09 24.60 -25.13
N ILE A 54 5.20 25.27 -25.26
CA ILE A 54 6.43 24.99 -24.48
C ILE A 54 6.13 25.18 -22.97
N VAL A 55 5.47 26.26 -22.58
CA VAL A 55 5.08 26.50 -21.17
C VAL A 55 4.17 25.40 -20.66
N MET A 56 3.15 25.02 -21.42
CA MET A 56 2.25 23.92 -21.04
C MET A 56 3.02 22.61 -20.84
N PHE A 57 3.87 22.25 -21.78
CA PHE A 57 4.69 21.04 -21.70
C PHE A 57 5.63 21.08 -20.48
N THR A 58 6.27 22.20 -20.22
CA THR A 58 7.15 22.36 -19.03
C THR A 58 6.38 22.22 -17.73
N CYS A 59 5.19 22.84 -17.63
CA CYS A 59 4.31 22.70 -16.48
C CYS A 59 3.86 21.26 -16.29
N TYR A 60 3.52 20.56 -17.39
CA TYR A 60 3.14 19.15 -17.36
C TYR A 60 4.27 18.25 -16.86
N CYS A 61 5.49 18.46 -17.37
CA CYS A 61 6.68 17.75 -16.90
C CYS A 61 6.98 18.05 -15.42
N ALA A 62 6.90 19.30 -14.99
CA ALA A 62 7.12 19.68 -13.60
C ALA A 62 6.13 19.02 -12.66
N MET A 63 4.84 18.96 -13.04
CA MET A 63 3.83 18.28 -12.26
C MET A 63 4.05 16.77 -12.22
N PHE A 64 4.38 16.14 -13.35
CA PHE A 64 4.73 14.74 -13.41
C PHE A 64 5.88 14.42 -12.44
N LEU A 65 6.95 15.22 -12.48
CA LEU A 65 8.08 15.07 -11.56
C LEU A 65 7.66 15.25 -10.10
N ALA A 66 6.83 16.24 -9.79
CA ALA A 66 6.38 16.49 -8.42
C ALA A 66 5.52 15.33 -7.86
N ILE A 67 4.75 14.65 -8.69
CA ILE A 67 3.96 13.48 -8.28
C ILE A 67 4.87 12.27 -8.04
N HIS A 68 5.83 12.01 -8.95
CA HIS A 68 6.66 10.81 -8.92
C HIS A 68 7.88 10.94 -8.00
N PHE A 69 8.33 12.16 -7.72
CA PHE A 69 9.48 12.45 -6.88
C PHE A 69 9.08 13.40 -5.74
N PRO A 70 8.26 12.93 -4.77
CA PRO A 70 7.85 13.76 -3.64
C PRO A 70 9.05 14.22 -2.83
N LEU A 71 9.05 15.47 -2.41
CA LEU A 71 10.11 16.05 -1.58
C LEU A 71 9.99 15.69 -0.09
N SER A 72 8.87 15.13 0.31
CA SER A 72 8.60 14.72 1.70
C SER A 72 8.24 13.24 1.76
N SER A 73 8.60 12.60 2.84
CA SER A 73 8.09 11.30 3.22
C SER A 73 6.69 11.43 3.84
N GLU A 74 5.88 10.39 3.76
CA GLU A 74 4.54 10.38 4.37
C GLU A 74 4.19 9.01 4.93
N ILE A 75 3.44 8.99 6.05
CA ILE A 75 2.74 7.81 6.56
C ILE A 75 1.25 8.07 6.36
N VAL A 76 0.55 7.11 5.75
CA VAL A 76 -0.87 7.23 5.44
C VAL A 76 -1.61 6.05 6.06
N TYR A 77 -2.54 6.35 6.94
CA TYR A 77 -3.49 5.38 7.48
C TYR A 77 -4.74 5.40 6.61
N PHE A 78 -5.08 4.28 6.00
CA PHE A 78 -6.24 4.20 5.12
C PHE A 78 -7.53 3.96 5.91
N ASP A 79 -8.55 4.76 5.64
CA ASP A 79 -9.92 4.44 6.07
C ASP A 79 -10.53 3.40 5.12
N ILE A 80 -10.35 2.15 5.47
CA ILE A 80 -10.83 0.99 4.70
C ILE A 80 -12.07 0.35 5.33
N GLY A 81 -12.64 1.00 6.36
CA GLY A 81 -13.76 0.50 7.16
C GLY A 81 -13.27 -0.37 8.31
N GLN A 82 -13.35 -1.71 8.21
CA GLN A 82 -12.74 -2.60 9.19
C GLN A 82 -11.32 -2.99 8.77
N GLY A 83 -10.45 -3.16 9.77
CA GLY A 83 -9.09 -3.64 9.60
C GLY A 83 -8.05 -2.54 9.42
N ASP A 84 -6.83 -2.97 9.24
CA ASP A 84 -5.66 -2.13 9.18
C ASP A 84 -5.08 -2.07 7.77
N CYS A 85 -4.65 -0.89 7.39
CA CYS A 85 -3.87 -0.67 6.17
C CYS A 85 -3.08 0.63 6.30
N THR A 86 -1.77 0.53 6.31
CA THR A 86 -0.87 1.68 6.44
C THR A 86 0.14 1.69 5.31
N LEU A 87 0.37 2.86 4.72
CA LEU A 87 1.39 3.11 3.72
C LEU A 87 2.49 3.97 4.33
N ILE A 88 3.73 3.57 4.17
CA ILE A 88 4.91 4.36 4.45
C ILE A 88 5.60 4.63 3.11
N ARG A 89 5.74 5.89 2.77
CA ARG A 89 6.32 6.35 1.52
C ARG A 89 7.51 7.25 1.83
N SER A 90 8.68 6.85 1.41
CA SER A 90 9.89 7.64 1.59
C SER A 90 9.98 8.78 0.56
N GLN A 91 10.80 9.78 0.87
CA GLN A 91 11.14 10.88 -0.03
C GLN A 91 11.64 10.33 -1.38
N PHE A 92 11.21 10.95 -2.48
CA PHE A 92 11.51 10.58 -3.86
C PHE A 92 11.03 9.18 -4.27
N ASN A 93 10.09 8.60 -3.54
CA ASN A 93 9.65 7.20 -3.73
C ASN A 93 10.80 6.20 -3.72
N ARG A 94 11.85 6.45 -2.94
CA ARG A 94 12.98 5.52 -2.84
C ARG A 94 12.53 4.17 -2.33
N GLU A 95 11.55 4.19 -1.42
CA GLU A 95 10.95 3.02 -0.87
C GLU A 95 9.47 3.26 -0.57
N VAL A 96 8.67 2.25 -0.87
CA VAL A 96 7.23 2.20 -0.59
C VAL A 96 6.95 0.93 0.19
N ILE A 97 6.60 1.10 1.46
CA ILE A 97 6.26 0.01 2.38
C ILE A 97 4.75 0.07 2.66
N MET A 98 4.13 -1.09 2.74
CA MET A 98 2.75 -1.21 3.20
C MET A 98 2.70 -2.18 4.38
N ILE A 99 1.92 -1.84 5.39
CA ILE A 99 1.64 -2.69 6.55
C ILE A 99 0.16 -2.98 6.54
N ASP A 100 -0.18 -4.25 6.37
CA ASP A 100 -1.52 -4.77 6.18
C ASP A 100 -2.27 -4.17 4.97
N THR A 101 -3.38 -4.76 4.63
CA THR A 101 -4.16 -4.40 3.45
C THR A 101 -5.63 -4.18 3.76
N GLY A 102 -6.02 -4.47 4.99
CA GLY A 102 -7.40 -4.49 5.39
C GLY A 102 -8.22 -5.58 4.69
N GLY A 103 -9.50 -5.49 4.88
CA GLY A 103 -10.45 -6.35 4.18
C GLY A 103 -11.71 -6.60 4.97
N LYS A 104 -12.70 -7.17 4.32
CA LYS A 104 -13.94 -7.57 5.00
C LYS A 104 -13.88 -9.04 5.36
N VAL A 105 -14.22 -9.36 6.59
CA VAL A 105 -14.54 -10.73 6.99
C VAL A 105 -15.74 -11.17 6.14
N SER A 106 -15.52 -12.10 5.22
CA SER A 106 -16.61 -12.68 4.45
C SER A 106 -17.32 -13.73 5.31
N PHE A 107 -18.39 -13.33 5.95
CA PHE A 107 -19.30 -14.30 6.56
C PHE A 107 -19.89 -15.15 5.43
N ASN A 108 -19.78 -16.47 5.54
CA ASN A 108 -20.31 -17.56 4.70
C ASN A 108 -21.45 -17.17 3.74
N THR A 109 -21.18 -16.26 2.81
CA THR A 109 -22.13 -15.88 1.75
C THR A 109 -21.99 -16.87 0.62
N GLN A 110 -23.09 -17.47 0.23
CA GLN A 110 -23.13 -18.36 -0.93
C GLN A 110 -22.68 -17.61 -2.19
N GLU A 111 -22.04 -18.27 -3.14
CA GLU A 111 -21.43 -17.63 -4.33
C GLU A 111 -22.38 -16.69 -5.09
N TRP A 112 -23.68 -17.05 -5.16
CA TRP A 112 -24.70 -16.22 -5.81
C TRP A 112 -25.03 -14.91 -5.06
N GLN A 113 -24.68 -14.83 -3.76
CA GLN A 113 -24.86 -13.63 -2.93
C GLN A 113 -23.65 -12.68 -3.01
N LYS A 114 -22.52 -13.17 -3.50
CA LYS A 114 -21.31 -12.36 -3.69
C LYS A 114 -21.56 -11.38 -4.84
N ARG A 115 -21.86 -10.14 -4.51
CA ARG A 115 -21.83 -9.08 -5.53
C ARG A 115 -20.39 -8.99 -6.08
N LYS A 116 -20.23 -9.12 -7.40
CA LYS A 116 -19.00 -8.79 -8.11
C LYS A 116 -18.79 -7.27 -8.04
N GLY A 117 -18.44 -6.76 -6.87
CA GLY A 117 -18.08 -5.36 -6.64
C GLY A 117 -16.58 -5.25 -6.47
N ARG A 118 -16.02 -4.09 -6.79
CA ARG A 118 -14.64 -3.78 -6.46
C ARG A 118 -14.42 -3.82 -4.95
N THR A 119 -13.30 -4.34 -4.51
CA THR A 119 -12.91 -4.37 -3.10
C THR A 119 -12.50 -2.98 -2.60
N ASN A 120 -12.43 -2.78 -1.29
CA ASN A 120 -11.84 -1.55 -0.73
C ASN A 120 -10.35 -1.46 -1.08
N GLY A 121 -9.65 -2.61 -1.21
CA GLY A 121 -8.28 -2.66 -1.72
C GLY A 121 -8.12 -2.00 -3.08
N GLU A 122 -9.04 -2.29 -4.02
CA GLU A 122 -9.03 -1.67 -5.35
C GLU A 122 -9.48 -0.20 -5.32
N THR A 123 -10.60 0.09 -4.64
CA THR A 123 -11.27 1.40 -4.74
C THR A 123 -10.62 2.47 -3.88
N ILE A 124 -9.98 2.09 -2.79
CA ILE A 124 -9.32 3.01 -1.86
C ILE A 124 -7.81 2.93 -2.03
N VAL A 125 -7.22 1.76 -1.76
CA VAL A 125 -5.76 1.62 -1.67
C VAL A 125 -5.11 1.73 -3.04
N ALA A 126 -5.49 0.87 -3.99
CA ALA A 126 -4.86 0.88 -5.32
C ALA A 126 -5.11 2.22 -6.05
N ASN A 127 -6.33 2.80 -5.95
CA ASN A 127 -6.61 4.11 -6.54
C ASN A 127 -5.79 5.22 -5.90
N TYR A 128 -5.57 5.19 -4.58
CA TYR A 128 -4.70 6.15 -3.91
C TYR A 128 -3.26 6.02 -4.42
N LEU A 129 -2.70 4.81 -4.44
CA LEU A 129 -1.35 4.55 -4.93
C LEU A 129 -1.18 5.05 -6.38
N LEU A 130 -2.10 4.70 -7.26
CA LEU A 130 -2.10 5.18 -8.64
C LEU A 130 -2.22 6.71 -8.73
N SER A 131 -3.01 7.34 -7.87
CA SER A 131 -3.14 8.80 -7.82
C SER A 131 -1.84 9.50 -7.45
N LYS A 132 -0.99 8.83 -6.68
CA LYS A 132 0.35 9.29 -6.29
C LYS A 132 1.46 8.85 -7.27
N GLY A 133 1.10 8.25 -8.40
CA GLY A 133 2.05 7.73 -9.37
C GLY A 133 2.78 6.46 -8.92
N ILE A 134 2.30 5.81 -7.86
CA ILE A 134 2.90 4.60 -7.29
C ILE A 134 2.32 3.38 -8.00
N LYS A 135 3.17 2.61 -8.66
CA LYS A 135 2.82 1.33 -9.31
C LYS A 135 3.37 0.12 -8.59
N LYS A 136 4.24 0.34 -7.62
CA LYS A 136 5.02 -0.72 -7.01
C LYS A 136 5.13 -0.48 -5.52
N ILE A 137 4.91 -1.53 -4.74
CA ILE A 137 5.21 -1.64 -3.32
C ILE A 137 6.50 -2.46 -3.22
N ASP A 138 7.51 -1.93 -2.53
CA ASP A 138 8.77 -2.63 -2.37
C ASP A 138 8.64 -3.75 -1.33
N ARG A 139 7.96 -3.48 -0.21
CA ARG A 139 7.68 -4.45 0.86
C ARG A 139 6.26 -4.31 1.37
N LEU A 140 5.53 -5.43 1.42
CA LEU A 140 4.24 -5.55 2.08
C LEU A 140 4.42 -6.43 3.32
N TYR A 141 4.21 -5.85 4.49
CA TYR A 141 4.14 -6.58 5.75
C TYR A 141 2.70 -6.96 6.03
N LEU A 142 2.42 -8.23 6.22
CA LEU A 142 1.13 -8.73 6.68
C LEU A 142 1.32 -9.19 8.13
N THR A 143 0.73 -8.47 9.06
CA THR A 143 1.01 -8.66 10.50
C THR A 143 0.57 -10.02 11.00
N HIS A 144 -0.57 -10.53 10.54
CA HIS A 144 -1.11 -11.85 10.85
C HIS A 144 -2.16 -12.26 9.80
N GLN A 145 -2.80 -13.44 9.94
CA GLN A 145 -3.63 -14.03 8.89
C GLN A 145 -5.08 -13.55 8.82
N ASP A 146 -5.56 -12.74 9.77
CA ASP A 146 -6.97 -12.37 9.87
C ASP A 146 -7.43 -11.53 8.66
N ALA A 147 -8.69 -11.74 8.29
CA ALA A 147 -9.21 -11.21 7.02
C ALA A 147 -9.21 -9.67 6.95
N ASP A 148 -9.38 -9.01 8.08
CA ASP A 148 -9.35 -7.55 8.19
C ASP A 148 -7.93 -6.96 8.11
N HIS A 149 -6.90 -7.81 8.00
CA HIS A 149 -5.52 -7.42 7.72
C HIS A 149 -5.05 -7.85 6.32
N VAL A 150 -5.51 -9.03 5.83
CA VAL A 150 -4.94 -9.61 4.61
C VAL A 150 -5.91 -9.79 3.45
N ALA A 151 -7.23 -9.56 3.63
CA ALA A 151 -8.19 -9.96 2.58
C ALA A 151 -8.12 -9.12 1.31
N ASN A 152 -7.62 -7.90 1.35
CA ASN A 152 -7.47 -7.05 0.16
C ASN A 152 -6.14 -7.27 -0.58
N PHE A 153 -5.19 -8.01 -0.02
CA PHE A 153 -3.88 -8.27 -0.62
C PHE A 153 -3.99 -8.80 -2.06
N PRO A 154 -4.81 -9.84 -2.36
CA PRO A 154 -4.91 -10.33 -3.72
C PRO A 154 -5.42 -9.28 -4.70
N SER A 155 -6.42 -8.50 -4.32
CA SER A 155 -7.01 -7.48 -5.21
C SER A 155 -6.08 -6.30 -5.47
N ILE A 156 -5.28 -5.91 -4.48
CA ILE A 156 -4.26 -4.85 -4.65
C ILE A 156 -3.19 -5.33 -5.61
N SER A 157 -2.72 -6.58 -5.48
CA SER A 157 -1.68 -7.16 -6.33
C SER A 157 -2.05 -7.23 -7.82
N GLN A 158 -3.35 -7.30 -8.16
CA GLN A 158 -3.80 -7.26 -9.56
C GLN A 158 -3.51 -5.92 -10.27
N THR A 159 -3.33 -4.86 -9.51
CA THR A 159 -3.15 -3.50 -10.05
C THR A 159 -1.79 -2.91 -9.74
N ILE A 160 -1.24 -3.23 -8.56
CA ILE A 160 0.01 -2.72 -8.02
C ILE A 160 0.99 -3.87 -7.91
N GLU A 161 2.17 -3.73 -8.48
CA GLU A 161 3.25 -4.69 -8.33
C GLU A 161 3.70 -4.72 -6.86
N ILE A 162 3.79 -5.90 -6.25
CA ILE A 162 4.34 -6.10 -4.91
C ILE A 162 5.58 -6.96 -5.06
N LYS A 163 6.76 -6.41 -4.71
CA LYS A 163 8.02 -7.13 -4.88
C LYS A 163 8.21 -8.23 -3.86
N GLN A 164 7.85 -7.93 -2.60
CA GLN A 164 8.12 -8.80 -1.48
C GLN A 164 6.99 -8.73 -0.47
N VAL A 165 6.55 -9.88 0.00
CA VAL A 165 5.56 -10.02 1.08
C VAL A 165 6.26 -10.61 2.29
N ILE A 166 6.15 -9.94 3.42
CA ILE A 166 6.78 -10.34 4.69
C ILE A 166 5.68 -10.71 5.66
N VAL A 167 5.79 -11.89 6.23
CA VAL A 167 4.78 -12.47 7.14
C VAL A 167 5.45 -13.03 8.39
N PRO A 168 4.72 -13.23 9.50
CA PRO A 168 5.24 -14.00 10.63
C PRO A 168 5.64 -15.40 10.16
N LYS A 169 6.81 -15.87 10.62
CA LYS A 169 7.33 -17.18 10.24
C LYS A 169 6.38 -18.30 10.62
N GLY A 170 6.06 -19.13 9.66
CA GLY A 170 5.07 -20.20 9.75
C GLY A 170 3.74 -19.86 9.04
N MET A 171 3.36 -18.57 8.93
CA MET A 171 2.16 -18.15 8.22
C MET A 171 2.23 -18.51 6.73
N GLU A 172 3.41 -18.45 6.11
CA GLU A 172 3.65 -18.80 4.71
C GLU A 172 3.30 -20.27 4.38
N ASN A 173 3.25 -21.12 5.41
CA ASN A 173 2.94 -22.54 5.25
C ASN A 173 1.43 -22.85 5.39
N LEU A 174 0.61 -21.90 5.84
CA LEU A 174 -0.81 -22.08 6.05
C LEU A 174 -1.57 -22.21 4.73
N GLU A 175 -2.48 -23.18 4.66
CA GLU A 175 -3.33 -23.39 3.48
C GLU A 175 -4.26 -22.18 3.21
N SER A 176 -4.70 -21.48 4.27
CA SER A 176 -5.50 -20.25 4.15
C SER A 176 -4.72 -19.12 3.47
N PHE A 177 -3.44 -18.98 3.79
CA PHE A 177 -2.55 -17.98 3.20
C PHE A 177 -2.17 -18.37 1.77
N LYS A 178 -1.79 -19.63 1.51
CA LYS A 178 -1.48 -20.14 0.17
C LYS A 178 -2.63 -19.92 -0.79
N LYS A 179 -3.87 -20.20 -0.36
CA LYS A 179 -5.05 -19.93 -1.18
C LYS A 179 -5.20 -18.45 -1.55
N ARG A 180 -4.92 -17.53 -0.62
CA ARG A 180 -4.92 -16.09 -0.92
C ARG A 180 -3.79 -15.71 -1.87
N LEU A 181 -2.63 -16.35 -1.73
CA LEU A 181 -1.49 -16.14 -2.61
C LEU A 181 -1.82 -16.60 -4.04
N GLU A 182 -2.52 -17.73 -4.23
CA GLU A 182 -3.01 -18.18 -5.53
C GLU A 182 -4.00 -17.21 -6.19
N GLU A 183 -4.77 -16.47 -5.41
CA GLU A 183 -5.67 -15.43 -5.91
C GLU A 183 -4.93 -14.12 -6.25
N SER A 184 -3.66 -14.00 -5.88
CA SER A 184 -2.79 -12.84 -6.13
C SER A 184 -1.96 -13.01 -7.41
N THR A 185 -1.17 -11.99 -7.74
CA THR A 185 -0.17 -12.05 -8.82
C THR A 185 1.24 -12.39 -8.33
N ILE A 186 1.38 -12.77 -7.05
CA ILE A 186 2.66 -12.94 -6.37
C ILE A 186 3.00 -14.41 -6.24
N GLY A 187 4.22 -14.76 -6.60
CA GLY A 187 4.75 -16.11 -6.40
C GLY A 187 5.24 -16.33 -4.96
N LEU A 188 5.24 -17.60 -4.53
CA LEU A 188 5.71 -17.99 -3.20
C LEU A 188 7.18 -17.59 -2.94
N GLU A 189 7.98 -17.50 -3.98
CA GLU A 189 9.38 -17.07 -3.95
C GLU A 189 9.58 -15.63 -3.46
N ASN A 190 8.51 -14.83 -3.53
CA ASN A 190 8.51 -13.45 -3.05
C ASN A 190 7.93 -13.31 -1.64
N VAL A 191 7.60 -14.41 -0.97
CA VAL A 191 7.08 -14.44 0.40
C VAL A 191 8.18 -14.86 1.36
N ILE A 192 8.37 -14.08 2.41
CA ILE A 192 9.40 -14.31 3.45
C ILE A 192 8.73 -14.39 4.81
N GLY A 193 8.85 -15.55 5.46
CA GLY A 193 8.49 -15.71 6.87
C GLY A 193 9.62 -15.22 7.78
N VAL A 194 9.33 -14.32 8.73
CA VAL A 194 10.34 -13.69 9.59
C VAL A 194 10.01 -13.84 11.07
N THR A 195 11.11 -13.89 11.86
CA THR A 195 11.12 -13.72 13.31
C THR A 195 12.16 -12.67 13.67
N THR A 196 12.20 -12.24 14.92
CA THR A 196 13.25 -11.31 15.41
C THR A 196 14.67 -11.87 15.37
N GLN A 197 14.84 -13.14 15.01
CA GLN A 197 16.14 -13.81 14.87
C GLN A 197 16.67 -13.78 13.43
N ASP A 198 15.79 -13.47 12.46
CA ASP A 198 16.18 -13.41 11.06
C ASP A 198 16.82 -12.04 10.77
N ASP A 199 18.13 -12.04 10.47
CA ASP A 199 18.88 -10.85 10.06
C ASP A 199 18.36 -10.36 8.70
N GLY A 200 17.97 -9.10 8.60
CA GLY A 200 17.65 -8.52 7.29
C GLY A 200 16.45 -7.58 7.26
N VAL A 201 15.94 -7.17 8.39
CA VAL A 201 15.03 -6.04 8.46
C VAL A 201 15.87 -4.76 8.45
N ASP A 202 15.48 -3.86 7.57
CA ASP A 202 16.14 -2.61 7.21
C ASP A 202 16.60 -1.78 8.42
N ASN A 203 17.61 -0.94 8.23
CA ASN A 203 18.14 -0.08 9.29
C ASN A 203 17.10 0.85 9.92
N ASP A 204 16.08 1.26 9.14
CA ASP A 204 15.04 2.19 9.59
C ASP A 204 13.79 1.48 10.14
N LEU A 205 13.59 0.19 9.80
CA LEU A 205 12.45 -0.62 10.25
C LEU A 205 12.92 -1.84 11.01
N ARG A 206 12.65 -1.89 12.30
CA ARG A 206 13.07 -2.96 13.21
C ARG A 206 11.89 -3.85 13.55
N LEU A 207 12.06 -5.17 13.39
CA LEU A 207 11.10 -6.17 13.83
C LEU A 207 11.29 -6.47 15.31
N LEU A 208 10.26 -6.29 16.12
CA LEU A 208 10.29 -6.54 17.55
C LEU A 208 9.59 -7.84 17.96
N HIS A 209 8.69 -8.36 17.12
CA HIS A 209 7.90 -9.58 17.31
C HIS A 209 7.48 -10.14 15.94
N PRO A 210 7.33 -11.48 15.75
CA PRO A 210 7.41 -12.56 16.75
C PRO A 210 8.84 -12.98 17.03
N ILE A 211 9.04 -13.58 18.24
CA ILE A 211 10.34 -14.10 18.64
C ILE A 211 10.58 -15.49 18.03
N GLU A 212 9.53 -16.28 17.92
CA GLU A 212 9.55 -17.66 17.41
C GLU A 212 8.55 -17.82 16.26
N SER A 213 8.67 -18.92 15.52
CA SER A 213 7.72 -19.24 14.47
C SER A 213 6.37 -19.67 15.08
N GLY A 214 5.27 -19.20 14.46
CA GLY A 214 3.91 -19.46 14.89
C GLY A 214 3.01 -19.92 13.76
N GLN A 215 1.72 -19.61 13.88
CA GLN A 215 0.68 -19.93 12.90
C GLN A 215 0.06 -18.68 12.27
N GLY A 216 0.68 -17.50 12.47
CA GLY A 216 0.17 -16.24 11.95
C GLY A 216 -1.14 -15.78 12.58
N THR A 217 -1.38 -16.17 13.84
CA THR A 217 -2.51 -15.69 14.66
C THR A 217 -2.21 -14.30 15.23
N ASN A 218 -3.15 -13.72 15.98
CA ASN A 218 -2.90 -12.44 16.68
C ASN A 218 -1.68 -12.52 17.59
N ASP A 219 -1.46 -13.66 18.24
CA ASP A 219 -0.30 -13.89 19.12
C ASP A 219 1.04 -13.84 18.35
N ASP A 220 1.02 -14.05 17.05
CA ASP A 220 2.21 -14.03 16.19
C ASP A 220 2.35 -12.71 15.40
N SER A 221 1.54 -11.70 15.71
CA SER A 221 1.51 -10.43 14.95
C SER A 221 2.90 -9.82 14.83
N LEU A 222 3.27 -9.38 13.61
CA LEU A 222 4.48 -8.58 13.41
C LEU A 222 4.35 -7.27 14.17
N VAL A 223 5.30 -7.01 15.07
CA VAL A 223 5.48 -5.70 15.68
C VAL A 223 6.64 -5.01 15.00
N LEU A 224 6.34 -3.90 14.37
CA LEU A 224 7.28 -3.12 13.58
C LEU A 224 7.53 -1.77 14.24
N TRP A 225 8.79 -1.48 14.51
CA TRP A 225 9.24 -0.16 14.95
C TRP A 225 9.95 0.52 13.78
N TYR A 226 9.59 1.75 13.51
CA TYR A 226 10.09 2.51 12.37
C TYR A 226 10.53 3.91 12.78
N ASP A 227 11.79 4.26 12.48
CA ASP A 227 12.26 5.63 12.60
C ASP A 227 11.94 6.41 11.32
N PHE A 228 10.93 7.25 11.40
CA PHE A 228 10.47 8.08 10.30
C PHE A 228 11.05 9.49 10.41
N ASN A 229 12.29 9.68 9.93
CA ASN A 229 12.98 10.97 9.98
C ASN A 229 13.07 11.56 11.41
N GLY A 230 13.35 10.74 12.40
CA GLY A 230 13.44 11.11 13.81
C GLY A 230 12.11 11.05 14.58
N ILE A 231 11.00 10.71 13.92
CA ILE A 231 9.73 10.39 14.56
C ILE A 231 9.61 8.87 14.63
N LYS A 232 9.52 8.35 15.83
CA LYS A 232 9.48 6.91 16.09
C LYS A 232 8.05 6.41 16.07
N CYS A 233 7.76 5.47 15.20
CA CYS A 233 6.44 4.87 15.05
C CYS A 233 6.48 3.39 15.43
N ILE A 234 5.43 2.89 16.08
CA ILE A 234 5.27 1.47 16.38
C ILE A 234 3.92 0.98 15.86
N PHE A 235 3.95 -0.16 15.18
CA PHE A 235 2.80 -0.84 14.61
C PHE A 235 2.76 -2.24 15.21
N THR A 236 1.68 -2.59 15.88
CA THR A 236 1.59 -3.82 16.69
C THR A 236 0.68 -4.88 16.08
N GLY A 237 0.06 -4.58 14.93
CA GLY A 237 -1.02 -5.45 14.43
C GLY A 237 -2.07 -5.65 15.51
N ASP A 238 -2.45 -6.90 15.73
CA ASP A 238 -3.43 -7.28 16.73
C ASP A 238 -2.80 -8.03 17.92
N LEU A 239 -1.49 -7.77 18.18
CA LEU A 239 -0.75 -8.42 19.25
C LEU A 239 -1.47 -8.24 20.60
N PRO A 240 -1.76 -9.34 21.34
CA PRO A 240 -2.36 -9.25 22.67
C PRO A 240 -1.36 -8.72 23.71
N GLN A 241 -1.90 -8.27 24.87
CA GLN A 241 -1.10 -7.73 25.98
C GLN A 241 0.02 -8.67 26.46
N ALA A 242 -0.17 -9.98 26.32
CA ALA A 242 0.89 -10.96 26.66
C ALA A 242 2.13 -10.78 25.76
N GLY A 243 1.93 -10.67 24.46
CA GLY A 243 3.00 -10.42 23.50
C GLY A 243 3.60 -9.02 23.65
N GLU A 244 2.77 -7.99 23.93
CA GLU A 244 3.28 -6.64 24.25
C GLU A 244 4.27 -6.66 25.43
N LYS A 245 3.94 -7.43 26.47
CA LYS A 245 4.83 -7.61 27.63
C LYS A 245 6.14 -8.29 27.25
N GLU A 246 6.14 -9.24 26.32
CA GLU A 246 7.36 -9.85 25.79
C GLU A 246 8.21 -8.81 25.04
N VAL A 247 7.60 -7.98 24.22
CA VAL A 247 8.28 -6.88 23.50
C VAL A 247 8.96 -5.93 24.49
N ILE A 248 8.23 -5.42 25.49
CA ILE A 248 8.78 -4.50 26.50
C ILE A 248 9.93 -5.15 27.28
N THR A 249 9.77 -6.42 27.64
CA THR A 249 10.78 -7.15 28.41
C THR A 249 12.07 -7.33 27.59
N LYS A 250 11.92 -7.64 26.31
CA LYS A 250 13.07 -7.88 25.41
C LYS A 250 13.74 -6.60 24.96
N TYR A 251 12.98 -5.53 24.82
CA TYR A 251 13.45 -4.25 24.28
C TYR A 251 13.05 -3.07 25.18
N PRO A 252 13.57 -3.01 26.43
CA PRO A 252 13.17 -2.00 27.41
C PRO A 252 13.58 -0.58 27.00
N GLU A 253 14.49 -0.44 26.03
CA GLU A 253 14.95 0.84 25.49
C GLU A 253 14.03 1.40 24.38
N ILE A 254 13.10 0.58 23.87
CA ILE A 254 12.22 1.00 22.78
C ILE A 254 11.25 2.09 23.29
N ASN A 255 11.16 3.15 22.53
CA ASN A 255 10.19 4.22 22.71
C ASN A 255 9.55 4.57 21.37
N ALA A 256 8.38 5.16 21.40
CA ALA A 256 7.67 5.62 20.23
C ALA A 256 6.99 6.96 20.48
N ASP A 257 7.00 7.83 19.46
CA ASP A 257 6.24 9.08 19.45
C ASP A 257 4.81 8.83 18.95
N ILE A 258 4.63 7.82 18.13
CA ILE A 258 3.35 7.41 17.53
C ILE A 258 3.17 5.92 17.74
N LEU A 259 2.10 5.54 18.42
CA LEU A 259 1.62 4.17 18.54
C LEU A 259 0.34 3.99 17.70
N LYS A 260 0.39 3.08 16.73
CA LYS A 260 -0.83 2.55 16.15
C LYS A 260 -1.44 1.57 17.13
N THR A 261 -2.58 1.94 17.72
CA THR A 261 -3.26 1.11 18.74
C THR A 261 -3.50 -0.31 18.24
N GLY A 262 -3.10 -1.29 19.07
CA GLY A 262 -3.26 -2.70 18.74
C GLY A 262 -4.73 -3.13 18.69
N HIS A 263 -5.02 -4.10 17.84
CA HIS A 263 -6.29 -4.79 17.71
C HIS A 263 -7.49 -3.80 17.68
N HIS A 264 -7.39 -2.79 16.84
CA HIS A 264 -8.40 -1.73 16.60
C HIS A 264 -8.88 -1.03 17.89
N GLY A 265 -8.03 -0.98 18.94
CA GLY A 265 -8.38 -0.45 20.26
C GLY A 265 -9.14 -1.43 21.15
N SER A 266 -9.03 -2.73 20.90
CA SER A 266 -9.59 -3.78 21.76
C SER A 266 -8.96 -3.73 23.15
N LYS A 267 -9.72 -4.12 24.16
CA LYS A 267 -9.24 -4.28 25.54
C LYS A 267 -8.20 -5.39 25.70
N THR A 268 -8.02 -6.24 24.69
CA THR A 268 -7.03 -7.34 24.70
C THR A 268 -5.63 -6.89 24.34
N SER A 269 -5.47 -5.66 23.86
CA SER A 269 -4.22 -5.07 23.40
C SER A 269 -4.05 -3.66 23.96
N THR A 270 -2.89 -3.04 23.71
CA THR A 270 -2.52 -1.69 24.18
C THR A 270 -2.63 -1.58 25.70
N SER A 271 -1.78 -2.37 26.37
CA SER A 271 -1.71 -2.37 27.83
C SER A 271 -1.19 -1.04 28.37
N PRO A 272 -1.53 -0.67 29.64
CA PRO A 272 -1.00 0.56 30.25
C PRO A 272 0.52 0.59 30.38
N GLU A 273 1.17 -0.57 30.38
CA GLU A 273 2.61 -0.73 30.51
C GLU A 273 3.31 -0.56 29.14
N PHE A 274 2.58 -0.79 28.03
CA PHE A 274 3.10 -0.68 26.66
C PHE A 274 3.07 0.75 26.16
#